data_e196537fb6bf3514f0c88ba20167de48
#
_entry.id   e196537fb6bf3514f0c88ba20167de48
#
_cell.length_a   1.000
_cell.length_b   1.000
_cell.length_c   1.000
_cell.angle_alpha   90.00
_cell.angle_beta   90.00
_cell.angle_gamma   90.00
#
_symmetry.space_group_name_H-M   'P 1'
#
loop_
_entity.id
_entity.type
_entity.pdbx_description
1 polymer ?
#
loop_
_entity_poly.entity_id
_entity_poly.type
_entity_poly.pdbx_seq_one_letter_code
_entity_poly.pdbx_strand_id
1 'polypeptide(L)'
;MTNSISVIELQQKIDNQEDFMLIDVRESFEREHFNIGGLHISMQTVFDRVNEIPKEKIVVLYCQKGIRSMIVIQRLSERYGYQNLINLQGGMDAWLKMKTQ
;
A
#
# COMPACT_ATOMS: atom_id res chain seq x y z
N MET A 1 10.36 4.02 12.26
CA MET A 1 9.55 2.79 12.32
C MET A 1 8.38 2.89 11.36
N THR A 2 8.12 1.83 10.60
CA THR A 2 7.02 1.82 9.63
C THR A 2 5.74 1.34 10.29
N ASN A 3 4.67 2.12 10.20
CA ASN A 3 3.35 1.69 10.66
C ASN A 3 2.80 0.65 9.70
N SER A 4 2.08 -0.32 10.22
CA SER A 4 1.47 -1.36 9.41
C SER A 4 0.07 -1.70 9.91
N ILE A 5 -0.73 -2.26 9.01
CA ILE A 5 -2.05 -2.81 9.35
C ILE A 5 -2.14 -4.22 8.78
N SER A 6 -3.03 -5.02 9.37
CA SER A 6 -3.31 -6.36 8.88
C SER A 6 -4.31 -6.31 7.72
N VAL A 7 -4.43 -7.42 6.99
CA VAL A 7 -5.44 -7.52 5.92
C VAL A 7 -6.87 -7.47 6.49
N ILE A 8 -7.06 -7.95 7.71
CA ILE A 8 -8.36 -7.85 8.38
C ILE A 8 -8.71 -6.39 8.64
N GLU A 9 -7.74 -5.61 9.12
CA GLU A 9 -7.94 -4.17 9.36
C GLU A 9 -8.20 -3.41 8.06
N LEU A 10 -7.52 -3.80 6.97
CA LEU A 10 -7.79 -3.20 5.67
C LEU A 10 -9.21 -3.49 5.20
N GLN A 11 -9.66 -4.76 5.37
CA GLN A 11 -11.03 -5.12 5.02
C GLN A 11 -12.03 -4.28 5.81
N GLN A 12 -11.76 -4.05 7.09
CA GLN A 12 -12.63 -3.20 7.93
C GLN A 12 -12.69 -1.77 7.43
N LYS A 13 -11.54 -1.22 7.00
CA LYS A 13 -11.51 0.13 6.43
C LYS A 13 -12.37 0.23 5.17
N ILE A 14 -12.30 -0.79 4.33
CA ILE A 14 -13.09 -0.85 3.09
C ILE A 14 -14.58 -0.96 3.42
N ASP A 15 -14.93 -1.87 4.33
CA ASP A 15 -16.32 -2.12 4.72
C ASP A 15 -16.94 -0.88 5.38
N ASN A 16 -16.17 -0.15 6.16
CA ASN A 16 -16.62 1.06 6.85
C ASN A 16 -16.56 2.30 5.94
N GLN A 17 -16.14 2.15 4.70
CA GLN A 17 -16.02 3.25 3.74
C GLN A 17 -15.19 4.41 4.29
N GLU A 18 -14.09 4.08 4.99
CA GLU A 18 -13.19 5.09 5.55
C GLU A 18 -12.48 5.87 4.45
N ASP A 19 -12.15 7.13 4.75
CA ASP A 19 -11.44 7.98 3.80
C ASP A 19 -9.94 7.67 3.85
N PHE A 20 -9.47 6.85 2.92
CA PHE A 20 -8.06 6.54 2.78
C PHE A 20 -7.74 6.27 1.31
N MET A 21 -6.46 6.37 0.97
CA MET A 21 -5.99 5.99 -0.36
C MET A 21 -5.25 4.66 -0.28
N LEU A 22 -5.41 3.83 -1.30
CA LEU A 22 -4.72 2.56 -1.42
C LEU A 22 -3.79 2.64 -2.63
N ILE A 23 -2.52 2.24 -2.46
CA ILE A 23 -1.52 2.27 -3.53
C ILE A 23 -0.86 0.90 -3.66
N ASP A 24 -0.87 0.38 -4.89
CA ASP A 24 -0.18 -0.84 -5.29
C ASP A 24 1.19 -0.45 -5.86
N VAL A 25 2.28 -0.90 -5.21
CA VAL A 25 3.64 -0.57 -5.67
C VAL A 25 4.30 -1.71 -6.44
N ARG A 26 3.52 -2.71 -6.85
CA ARG A 26 4.02 -3.86 -7.59
C ARG A 26 4.19 -3.54 -9.09
N GLU A 27 4.73 -4.52 -9.82
CA GLU A 27 4.85 -4.42 -11.26
C GLU A 27 3.48 -4.62 -11.92
N SER A 28 3.36 -4.13 -13.16
CA SER A 28 2.10 -4.20 -13.91
C SER A 28 1.60 -5.63 -14.08
N PHE A 29 2.49 -6.60 -14.36
CA PHE A 29 2.07 -7.99 -14.55
C PHE A 29 1.52 -8.59 -13.26
N GLU A 30 2.03 -8.20 -12.11
CA GLU A 30 1.49 -8.64 -10.82
C GLU A 30 0.08 -8.09 -10.61
N ARG A 31 -0.11 -6.80 -10.90
CA ARG A 31 -1.40 -6.14 -10.76
C ARG A 31 -2.45 -6.76 -11.69
N GLU A 32 -2.07 -7.07 -12.90
CA GLU A 32 -2.99 -7.68 -13.87
C GLU A 32 -3.45 -9.06 -13.44
N HIS A 33 -2.60 -9.77 -12.70
CA HIS A 33 -2.94 -11.11 -12.24
C HIS A 33 -3.96 -11.07 -11.09
N PHE A 34 -3.64 -10.35 -10.01
CA PHE A 34 -4.56 -10.10 -8.89
C PHE A 34 -4.25 -8.74 -8.31
N ASN A 35 -5.26 -8.03 -7.83
CA ASN A 35 -5.06 -6.77 -7.12
C ASN A 35 -6.20 -6.51 -6.15
N ILE A 36 -5.96 -5.62 -5.20
CA ILE A 36 -6.95 -5.16 -4.23
C ILE A 36 -7.62 -3.86 -4.72
N GLY A 37 -7.15 -3.34 -5.84
CA GLY A 37 -7.57 -2.04 -6.34
C GLY A 37 -6.62 -0.94 -5.89
N GLY A 38 -7.10 0.29 -5.90
CA GLY A 38 -6.30 1.45 -5.59
C GLY A 38 -5.49 1.96 -6.77
N LEU A 39 -4.67 2.97 -6.50
CA LEU A 39 -3.81 3.57 -7.51
C LEU A 39 -2.57 2.70 -7.71
N HIS A 40 -2.21 2.44 -8.96
CA HIS A 40 -1.00 1.69 -9.27
C HIS A 40 0.17 2.65 -9.51
N ILE A 41 1.16 2.59 -8.64
CA ILE A 41 2.42 3.32 -8.81
C ILE A 41 3.54 2.35 -8.49
N SER A 42 4.19 1.79 -9.51
CA SER A 42 5.25 0.81 -9.28
C SER A 42 6.40 1.40 -8.45
N MET A 43 7.07 0.56 -7.69
CA MET A 43 8.20 0.97 -6.86
C MET A 43 9.25 1.75 -7.65
N GLN A 44 9.45 1.39 -8.93
CA GLN A 44 10.46 2.02 -9.78
C GLN A 44 10.07 3.44 -10.19
N THR A 45 8.78 3.77 -10.21
CA THR A 45 8.30 5.08 -10.68
C THR A 45 7.77 5.97 -9.57
N VAL A 46 7.71 5.47 -8.35
CA VAL A 46 7.03 6.17 -7.25
C VAL A 46 7.62 7.55 -6.98
N PHE A 47 8.94 7.70 -7.09
CA PHE A 47 9.59 8.97 -6.78
C PHE A 47 9.37 10.02 -7.87
N ASP A 48 9.06 9.58 -9.09
CA ASP A 48 8.68 10.49 -10.18
C ASP A 48 7.23 10.93 -10.06
N ARG A 49 6.45 10.24 -9.24
CA ARG A 49 5.02 10.47 -9.09
C ARG A 49 4.64 10.81 -7.64
N VAL A 50 5.61 11.28 -6.87
CA VAL A 50 5.40 11.56 -5.44
C VAL A 50 4.28 12.57 -5.19
N ASN A 51 4.07 13.52 -6.12
CA ASN A 51 3.01 14.51 -6.00
C ASN A 51 1.61 13.93 -6.12
N GLU A 52 1.48 12.67 -6.52
CA GLU A 52 0.18 11.97 -6.54
C GLU A 52 -0.14 11.34 -5.18
N ILE A 53 0.79 11.37 -4.25
CA ILE A 53 0.62 10.75 -2.92
C ILE A 53 0.31 11.85 -1.91
N PRO A 54 -0.91 11.86 -1.34
CA PRO A 54 -1.30 12.92 -0.40
C PRO A 54 -0.58 12.78 0.94
N LYS A 55 -0.46 13.90 1.66
CA LYS A 55 0.10 13.94 3.01
C LYS A 55 -0.96 14.14 4.07
N GLU A 56 -2.18 14.49 3.68
CA GLU A 56 -3.25 14.91 4.58
C GLU A 56 -4.26 13.80 4.91
N LYS A 57 -4.09 12.61 4.36
CA LYS A 57 -4.96 11.48 4.67
C LYS A 57 -4.15 10.20 4.79
N ILE A 58 -4.74 9.18 5.37
CA ILE A 58 -4.11 7.86 5.48
C ILE A 58 -3.90 7.28 4.07
N VAL A 59 -2.70 6.78 3.83
CA VAL A 59 -2.35 6.08 2.59
C VAL A 59 -1.82 4.70 2.95
N VAL A 60 -2.49 3.66 2.46
CA VAL A 60 -2.06 2.27 2.65
C VAL A 60 -1.34 1.82 1.38
N LEU A 61 -0.10 1.36 1.52
CA LEU A 61 0.67 0.84 0.41
C LEU A 61 0.79 -0.68 0.53
N TYR A 62 0.70 -1.38 -0.61
CA TYR A 62 0.87 -2.82 -0.59
C TYR A 62 1.73 -3.31 -1.75
N CYS A 63 2.39 -4.43 -1.52
CA CYS A 63 3.08 -5.19 -2.55
C CYS A 63 2.70 -6.65 -2.39
N GLN A 64 3.48 -7.58 -2.92
CA GLN A 64 3.11 -8.99 -2.85
C GLN A 64 3.27 -9.57 -1.44
N LYS A 65 4.37 -9.26 -0.76
CA LYS A 65 4.69 -9.82 0.56
C LYS A 65 4.83 -8.78 1.67
N GLY A 66 4.70 -7.50 1.35
CA GLY A 66 4.82 -6.42 2.32
C GLY A 66 6.24 -5.86 2.46
N ILE A 67 7.20 -6.31 1.65
CA ILE A 67 8.61 -5.89 1.77
C ILE A 67 8.88 -4.67 0.90
N ARG A 68 8.53 -4.71 -0.39
CA ARG A 68 8.76 -3.56 -1.30
C ARG A 68 7.99 -2.33 -0.83
N SER A 69 6.76 -2.51 -0.39
CA SER A 69 5.94 -1.40 0.12
C SER A 69 6.56 -0.78 1.37
N MET A 70 7.11 -1.60 2.26
CA MET A 70 7.80 -1.09 3.44
C MET A 70 9.01 -0.24 3.06
N ILE A 71 9.78 -0.69 2.07
CA ILE A 71 10.95 0.05 1.58
C ILE A 71 10.52 1.39 0.97
N VAL A 72 9.46 1.38 0.18
CA VAL A 72 8.92 2.61 -0.43
C VAL A 72 8.51 3.61 0.65
N ILE A 73 7.78 3.13 1.67
CA ILE A 73 7.35 3.98 2.78
C ILE A 73 8.54 4.59 3.49
N GLN A 74 9.55 3.78 3.79
CA GLN A 74 10.75 4.25 4.48
C GLN A 74 11.43 5.37 3.69
N ARG A 75 11.61 5.18 2.39
CA ARG A 75 12.26 6.18 1.53
C ARG A 75 11.43 7.44 1.39
N LEU A 76 10.11 7.31 1.23
CA LEU A 76 9.22 8.47 1.16
C LEU A 76 9.24 9.27 2.46
N SER A 77 9.25 8.57 3.59
CA SER A 77 9.33 9.23 4.91
C SER A 77 10.64 9.98 5.08
N GLU A 78 11.75 9.36 4.71
CA GLU A 78 13.08 9.96 4.87
C GLU A 78 13.31 11.14 3.92
N ARG A 79 12.88 11.02 2.67
CA ARG A 79 13.19 12.01 1.63
C ARG A 79 12.16 13.14 1.56
N TYR A 80 10.91 12.85 1.83
CA TYR A 80 9.81 13.79 1.60
C TYR A 80 8.98 14.08 2.85
N GLY A 81 9.35 13.49 3.99
CA GLY A 81 8.70 13.81 5.26
C GLY A 81 7.30 13.24 5.43
N TYR A 82 6.94 12.19 4.70
CA TYR A 82 5.64 11.55 4.87
C TYR A 82 5.49 10.94 6.25
N GLN A 83 4.35 11.16 6.90
CA GLN A 83 4.04 10.60 8.22
C GLN A 83 2.71 9.82 8.24
N ASN A 84 2.06 9.71 7.09
CA ASN A 84 0.70 9.18 6.96
C ASN A 84 0.64 7.86 6.18
N LEU A 85 1.80 7.23 5.93
CA LEU A 85 1.89 6.02 5.11
C LEU A 85 1.85 4.78 6.00
N ILE A 86 1.06 3.78 5.58
CA ILE A 86 0.87 2.55 6.33
C ILE A 86 1.12 1.37 5.39
N ASN A 87 1.88 0.39 5.87
CA ASN A 87 2.19 -0.82 5.11
C ASN A 87 1.12 -1.89 5.35
N LEU A 88 0.67 -2.54 4.28
CA LEU A 88 -0.20 -3.72 4.41
C LEU A 88 0.67 -4.92 4.75
N GLN A 89 0.59 -5.38 5.98
CA GLN A 89 1.39 -6.49 6.47
C GLN A 89 1.06 -7.77 5.72
N GLY A 90 2.08 -8.42 5.18
CA GLY A 90 1.92 -9.63 4.39
C GLY A 90 1.43 -9.42 2.97
N GLY A 91 1.04 -8.21 2.62
CA GLY A 91 0.68 -7.81 1.27
C GLY A 91 -0.41 -8.62 0.61
N MET A 92 -0.32 -8.75 -0.71
CA MET A 92 -1.28 -9.49 -1.52
C MET A 92 -1.39 -10.96 -1.11
N ASP A 93 -0.27 -11.57 -0.71
CA ASP A 93 -0.27 -12.97 -0.26
C ASP A 93 -1.19 -13.14 0.95
N ALA A 94 -1.08 -12.28 1.94
CA ALA A 94 -1.93 -12.35 3.14
C ALA A 94 -3.39 -12.05 2.80
N TRP A 95 -3.63 -11.11 1.89
CA TRP A 95 -4.98 -10.78 1.44
C TRP A 95 -5.65 -11.99 0.77
N LEU A 96 -4.95 -12.64 -0.17
CA LEU A 96 -5.48 -13.82 -0.85
C LEU A 96 -5.74 -14.96 0.12
N LYS A 97 -4.84 -15.18 1.07
CA LYS A 97 -5.01 -16.22 2.09
C LYS A 97 -6.26 -15.95 2.94
N MET A 98 -6.49 -14.70 3.32
CA MET A 98 -7.69 -14.32 4.07
C MET A 98 -8.96 -14.60 3.26
N LYS A 99 -8.94 -14.28 1.96
CA LYS A 99 -10.11 -14.42 1.09
C LYS A 99 -10.45 -15.88 0.76
N THR A 100 -9.49 -16.80 0.90
CA THR A 100 -9.69 -18.22 0.58
C THR A 100 -10.01 -19.07 1.80
N GLN A 101 -10.18 -18.48 2.96
CA GLN A 101 -10.55 -19.17 4.18
C GLN A 101 -12.06 -19.25 4.39
#